data_f61aafa5d1d5fa622d55e31fffd75f04
#
_entry.id   f61aafa5d1d5fa622d55e31fffd75f04
#
_cell.length_a   1.000
_cell.length_b   1.000
_cell.length_c   1.000
_cell.angle_alpha   90.00
_cell.angle_beta   90.00
_cell.angle_gamma   90.00
#
_symmetry.space_group_name_H-M   'P 1'
#
loop_
_entity.id
_entity.type
_entity.pdbx_description
1 polymer ?
#
loop_
_entity_poly.entity_id
_entity_poly.type
_entity_poly.pdbx_seq_one_letter_code
_entity_poly.pdbx_strand_id
1 'polypeptide(L)'
;MSIRERLLGALRGEPVTHPAYVVYREFLPNPTVDWEFLFSVGLGQVNHASVVLETHPNCEICEETSLEAGLERRDVTIRTAGGELHEYYLGDSGKGVLAWRMEHFIKQPSAYRLSAKAF
;
A
#
# COMPACT_ATOMS: atom_id res chain seq x y z
N MET A 1 16.84 -13.31 -23.11
CA MET A 1 16.40 -11.99 -22.58
C MET A 1 15.64 -12.21 -21.28
N SER A 2 16.11 -11.63 -20.18
CA SER A 2 15.45 -11.72 -18.88
C SER A 2 14.14 -10.91 -18.86
N ILE A 3 13.27 -11.17 -17.89
CA ILE A 3 12.03 -10.39 -17.67
C ILE A 3 12.37 -8.90 -17.49
N ARG A 4 13.43 -8.61 -16.74
CA ARG A 4 13.89 -7.24 -16.49
C ARG A 4 14.32 -6.55 -17.79
N GLU A 5 15.07 -7.21 -18.64
CA GLU A 5 15.50 -6.65 -19.92
C GLU A 5 14.33 -6.38 -20.86
N ARG A 6 13.36 -7.30 -20.93
CA ARG A 6 12.13 -7.10 -21.70
C ARG A 6 11.34 -5.91 -21.20
N LEU A 7 11.18 -5.80 -19.88
CA LEU A 7 10.45 -4.70 -19.28
C LEU A 7 11.13 -3.35 -19.56
N LEU A 8 12.45 -3.28 -19.34
CA LEU A 8 13.21 -2.06 -19.62
C LEU A 8 13.19 -1.69 -21.10
N GLY A 9 13.28 -2.67 -22.01
CA GLY A 9 13.16 -2.44 -23.45
C GLY A 9 11.78 -1.88 -23.81
N ALA A 10 10.70 -2.48 -23.28
CA ALA A 10 9.34 -1.99 -23.50
C ALA A 10 9.15 -0.56 -22.98
N LEU A 11 9.67 -0.23 -21.81
CA LEU A 11 9.61 1.13 -21.24
C LEU A 11 10.40 2.16 -22.06
N ARG A 12 11.43 1.74 -22.77
CA ARG A 12 12.22 2.59 -23.67
C ARG A 12 11.64 2.67 -25.09
N GLY A 13 10.54 1.96 -25.38
CA GLY A 13 9.97 1.87 -26.71
C GLY A 13 10.78 1.00 -27.69
N GLU A 14 11.66 0.13 -27.18
CA GLU A 14 12.45 -0.80 -27.97
C GLU A 14 11.58 -2.00 -28.41
N PRO A 15 11.84 -2.58 -29.61
CA PRO A 15 11.15 -3.80 -30.02
C PRO A 15 11.42 -4.95 -29.04
N VAL A 16 10.36 -5.56 -28.53
CA VAL A 16 10.46 -6.76 -27.68
C VAL A 16 9.76 -7.93 -28.34
N THR A 17 10.33 -9.11 -28.23
CA THR A 17 9.81 -10.34 -28.89
C THR A 17 8.47 -10.80 -28.30
N HIS A 18 8.22 -10.49 -27.05
CA HIS A 18 6.99 -10.83 -26.32
C HIS A 18 6.59 -9.68 -25.42
N PRO A 19 5.30 -9.43 -25.21
CA PRO A 19 4.84 -8.44 -24.25
C PRO A 19 5.44 -8.68 -22.86
N ALA A 20 5.79 -7.60 -22.17
CA ALA A 20 6.25 -7.67 -20.80
C ALA A 20 5.04 -7.47 -19.86
N TYR A 21 4.68 -8.51 -19.13
CA TYR A 21 3.64 -8.44 -18.12
C TYR A 21 4.28 -8.29 -16.74
N VAL A 22 3.74 -7.40 -15.94
CA VAL A 22 4.18 -7.17 -14.56
C VAL A 22 3.00 -7.04 -13.62
N VAL A 23 3.22 -7.34 -12.36
CA VAL A 23 2.22 -7.23 -11.30
C VAL A 23 2.83 -6.56 -10.07
N TYR A 24 2.01 -5.79 -9.40
CA TYR A 24 2.27 -5.33 -8.02
C TYR A 24 1.67 -6.37 -7.07
N ARG A 25 2.47 -7.35 -6.69
CA ARG A 25 1.99 -8.49 -5.88
C ARG A 25 1.35 -8.06 -4.58
N GLU A 26 1.85 -6.99 -3.96
CA GLU A 26 1.33 -6.43 -2.73
C GLU A 26 -0.11 -5.91 -2.83
N PHE A 27 -0.57 -5.59 -4.05
CA PHE A 27 -1.96 -5.17 -4.29
C PHE A 27 -2.89 -6.31 -4.69
N LEU A 28 -2.37 -7.53 -4.77
CA LEU A 28 -3.13 -8.73 -5.13
C LEU A 28 -2.97 -9.81 -4.05
N PRO A 29 -3.47 -9.57 -2.83
CA PRO A 29 -3.35 -10.51 -1.73
C PRO A 29 -4.29 -11.69 -1.96
N ASN A 30 -3.92 -12.61 -2.84
CA ASN A 30 -4.68 -13.82 -3.09
C ASN A 30 -3.84 -15.05 -2.71
N PRO A 31 -4.18 -15.75 -1.61
CA PRO A 31 -3.42 -16.91 -1.14
C PRO A 31 -3.53 -18.14 -2.07
N THR A 32 -4.47 -18.13 -3.03
CA THR A 32 -4.67 -19.26 -3.94
C THR A 32 -3.86 -19.15 -5.24
N VAL A 33 -3.17 -18.03 -5.46
CA VAL A 33 -2.35 -17.81 -6.65
C VAL A 33 -0.99 -18.49 -6.49
N ASP A 34 -0.63 -19.36 -7.42
CA ASP A 34 0.71 -19.91 -7.52
C ASP A 34 1.66 -18.88 -8.17
N TRP A 35 2.22 -18.03 -7.33
CA TRP A 35 3.14 -16.97 -7.77
C TRP A 35 4.44 -17.51 -8.35
N GLU A 36 4.96 -18.63 -7.82
CA GLU A 36 6.20 -19.24 -8.31
C GLU A 36 6.01 -19.73 -9.74
N PHE A 37 4.91 -20.40 -10.01
CA PHE A 37 4.59 -20.82 -11.38
C PHE A 37 4.47 -19.61 -12.31
N LEU A 38 3.73 -18.57 -11.93
CA LEU A 38 3.55 -17.39 -12.79
C LEU A 38 4.88 -16.68 -13.08
N PHE A 39 5.77 -16.56 -12.11
CA PHE A 39 7.09 -15.98 -12.33
C PHE A 39 7.98 -16.89 -13.21
N SER A 40 7.87 -18.21 -13.07
CA SER A 40 8.61 -19.15 -13.90
C SER A 40 8.23 -19.09 -15.37
N VAL A 41 6.98 -18.78 -15.69
CA VAL A 41 6.49 -18.61 -17.07
C VAL A 41 6.62 -17.20 -17.62
N GLY A 42 7.23 -16.28 -16.88
CA GLY A 42 7.63 -14.97 -17.38
C GLY A 42 6.81 -13.77 -16.92
N LEU A 43 6.01 -13.91 -15.87
CA LEU A 43 5.43 -12.75 -15.17
C LEU A 43 6.53 -12.01 -14.42
N GLY A 44 6.60 -10.70 -14.59
CA GLY A 44 7.49 -9.84 -13.82
C GLY A 44 6.82 -9.32 -12.54
N GLN A 45 7.60 -8.95 -11.54
CA GLN A 45 7.13 -8.30 -10.33
C GLN A 45 7.73 -6.90 -10.21
N VAL A 46 6.89 -5.94 -9.90
CA VAL A 46 7.29 -4.60 -9.46
C VAL A 46 7.09 -4.53 -7.96
N ASN A 47 8.13 -4.16 -7.25
CA ASN A 47 8.08 -3.96 -5.80
C ASN A 47 8.21 -2.46 -5.50
N HIS A 48 7.42 -1.97 -4.58
CA HIS A 48 7.64 -0.68 -3.98
C HIS A 48 8.66 -0.83 -2.85
N ALA A 49 9.61 0.08 -2.82
CA ALA A 49 10.56 0.19 -1.71
C ALA A 49 10.61 1.64 -1.27
N SER A 50 10.42 1.89 0.01
CA SER A 50 10.69 3.21 0.58
C SER A 50 12.19 3.39 0.65
N VAL A 51 12.69 4.44 0.02
CA VAL A 51 14.11 4.85 0.07
C VAL A 51 14.32 6.05 0.99
N VAL A 52 13.24 6.49 1.64
CA VAL A 52 13.24 7.63 2.56
C VAL A 52 12.85 7.12 3.94
N LEU A 53 13.63 7.51 4.94
CA LEU A 53 13.24 7.36 6.34
C LEU A 53 12.40 8.55 6.74
N GLU A 54 11.12 8.32 7.01
CA GLU A 54 10.23 9.35 7.52
C GLU A 54 10.29 9.38 9.04
N THR A 55 10.41 10.58 9.60
CA THR A 55 10.34 10.81 11.04
C THR A 55 9.28 11.86 11.35
N HIS A 56 8.51 11.63 12.39
CA HIS A 56 7.42 12.50 12.78
C HIS A 56 7.63 13.00 14.24
N PRO A 57 8.61 13.91 14.46
CA PRO A 57 9.00 14.30 15.82
C PRO A 57 7.92 15.08 16.57
N ASN A 58 6.91 15.60 15.86
CA ASN A 58 5.85 16.45 16.44
C ASN A 58 4.56 15.68 16.71
N CYS A 59 4.52 14.38 16.47
CA CYS A 59 3.34 13.57 16.70
C CYS A 59 3.69 12.15 17.12
N GLU A 60 2.74 11.51 17.78
CA GLU A 60 2.73 10.08 18.04
C GLU A 60 1.74 9.40 17.10
N ILE A 61 2.16 8.34 16.43
CA ILE A 61 1.31 7.54 15.56
C ILE A 61 1.03 6.23 16.26
N CYS A 62 -0.24 5.96 16.54
CA CYS A 62 -0.72 4.72 17.17
C CYS A 62 -1.54 3.95 16.15
N GLU A 63 -1.27 2.65 16.03
CA GLU A 63 -2.07 1.74 15.22
C GLU A 63 -2.69 0.65 16.09
N GLU A 64 -3.97 0.39 15.89
CA GLU A 64 -4.69 -0.67 16.55
C GLU A 64 -5.41 -1.52 15.52
N THR A 65 -5.40 -2.84 15.73
CA THR A 65 -6.07 -3.79 14.85
C THR A 65 -7.17 -4.50 15.61
N SER A 66 -8.34 -4.60 14.99
CA SER A 66 -9.52 -5.28 15.52
C SER A 66 -10.27 -6.03 14.41
N LEU A 67 -11.38 -6.68 14.73
CA LEU A 67 -12.26 -7.32 13.75
C LEU A 67 -13.59 -6.57 13.68
N GLU A 68 -14.02 -6.24 12.46
CA GLU A 68 -15.30 -5.65 12.17
C GLU A 68 -15.98 -6.40 11.01
N ALA A 69 -17.15 -6.95 11.25
CA ALA A 69 -17.92 -7.72 10.27
C ALA A 69 -17.11 -8.85 9.57
N GLY A 70 -16.17 -9.46 10.30
CA GLY A 70 -15.32 -10.54 9.78
C GLY A 70 -14.15 -10.07 8.92
N LEU A 71 -13.91 -8.77 8.83
CA LEU A 71 -12.75 -8.16 8.21
C LEU A 71 -11.81 -7.59 9.27
N GLU A 72 -10.54 -7.48 8.93
CA GLU A 72 -9.56 -6.78 9.75
C GLU A 72 -9.81 -5.27 9.64
N ARG A 73 -10.01 -4.64 10.79
CA ARG A 73 -10.08 -3.20 10.94
C ARG A 73 -8.77 -2.70 11.52
N ARG A 74 -8.13 -1.77 10.82
CA ARG A 74 -6.93 -1.08 11.28
C ARG A 74 -7.25 0.39 11.52
N ASP A 75 -7.22 0.79 12.77
CA ASP A 75 -7.39 2.17 13.22
C ASP A 75 -6.02 2.84 13.33
N VAL A 76 -5.87 4.04 12.79
CA VAL A 76 -4.65 4.85 12.86
C VAL A 76 -4.99 6.17 13.52
N THR A 77 -4.33 6.48 14.63
CA THR A 77 -4.50 7.73 15.36
C THR A 77 -3.19 8.51 15.38
N ILE A 78 -3.23 9.74 14.95
CA ILE A 78 -2.11 10.69 15.06
C ILE A 78 -2.40 11.67 16.16
N ARG A 79 -1.59 11.63 17.22
CA ARG A 79 -1.67 12.54 18.36
C ARG A 79 -0.68 13.66 18.23
N THR A 80 -1.14 14.90 18.32
CA THR A 80 -0.31 16.11 18.29
C THR A 80 -0.59 16.94 19.54
N ALA A 81 0.24 17.95 19.81
CA ALA A 81 -0.01 18.91 20.89
C ALA A 81 -1.34 19.71 20.73
N GLY A 82 -1.89 19.74 19.53
CA GLY A 82 -3.15 20.46 19.24
C GLY A 82 -4.40 19.59 19.22
N GLY A 83 -4.27 18.28 19.33
CA GLY A 83 -5.38 17.32 19.26
C GLY A 83 -5.05 16.05 18.50
N GLU A 84 -6.06 15.27 18.20
CA GLU A 84 -5.94 13.97 17.54
C GLU A 84 -6.60 13.97 16.17
N LEU A 85 -6.01 13.20 15.25
CA LEU A 85 -6.56 12.84 13.95
C LEU A 85 -6.73 11.34 13.91
N HIS A 86 -7.81 10.87 13.31
CA HIS A 86 -8.13 9.46 13.23
C HIS A 86 -8.57 9.07 11.82
N GLU A 87 -8.08 7.95 11.35
CA GLU A 87 -8.59 7.25 10.15
C GLU A 87 -8.67 5.76 10.41
N TYR A 88 -9.46 5.05 9.62
CA TYR A 88 -9.45 3.60 9.67
C TYR A 88 -9.62 2.95 8.30
N TYR A 89 -9.19 1.71 8.24
CA TYR A 89 -9.22 0.85 7.06
C TYR A 89 -9.96 -0.44 7.40
N LEU A 90 -10.67 -0.99 6.40
CA LEU A 90 -11.22 -2.34 6.45
C LEU A 90 -10.66 -3.16 5.31
N GLY A 91 -10.24 -4.38 5.59
CA GLY A 91 -9.75 -5.31 4.59
C GLY A 91 -9.35 -6.63 5.24
N ASP A 92 -8.92 -7.58 4.45
CA ASP A 92 -8.38 -8.84 4.93
C ASP A 92 -7.51 -9.48 3.86
N SER A 93 -6.21 -9.31 3.98
CA SER A 93 -5.24 -9.85 3.02
C SER A 93 -5.29 -11.39 2.97
N GLY A 94 -5.59 -12.05 4.08
CA GLY A 94 -5.73 -13.50 4.15
C GLY A 94 -6.93 -14.02 3.36
N LYS A 95 -7.94 -13.19 3.14
CA LYS A 95 -9.13 -13.49 2.33
C LYS A 95 -9.08 -12.88 0.92
N GLY A 96 -7.97 -12.26 0.54
CA GLY A 96 -7.85 -11.57 -0.74
C GLY A 96 -8.63 -10.26 -0.83
N VAL A 97 -8.99 -9.67 0.30
CA VAL A 97 -9.69 -8.38 0.37
C VAL A 97 -8.69 -7.27 0.64
N LEU A 98 -8.51 -6.38 -0.32
CA LEU A 98 -7.67 -5.20 -0.13
C LEU A 98 -8.24 -4.31 0.97
N ALA A 99 -7.34 -3.71 1.75
CA ALA A 99 -7.74 -2.75 2.76
C ALA A 99 -8.19 -1.42 2.10
N TRP A 100 -9.41 -1.02 2.39
CA TRP A 100 -9.98 0.24 1.93
C TRP A 100 -10.03 1.22 3.08
N ARG A 101 -9.63 2.47 2.80
CA ARG A 101 -9.78 3.56 3.75
C ARG A 101 -11.25 3.93 3.86
N MET A 102 -11.83 3.69 5.02
CA MET A 102 -13.24 3.94 5.30
C MET A 102 -13.48 5.33 5.89
N GLU A 103 -12.48 5.83 6.59
CA GLU A 103 -12.52 7.15 7.20
C GLU A 103 -11.17 7.84 7.01
N HIS A 104 -11.17 9.14 6.69
CA HIS A 104 -9.96 9.93 6.47
C HIS A 104 -9.62 10.78 7.69
N PHE A 105 -8.34 11.11 7.89
CA PHE A 105 -7.88 12.01 8.92
C PHE A 105 -8.57 13.37 8.90
N ILE A 106 -8.75 13.93 7.70
CA ILE A 106 -9.33 15.26 7.51
C ILE A 106 -10.82 15.12 7.20
N LYS A 107 -11.67 15.40 8.19
CA LYS A 107 -13.13 15.35 8.10
C LYS A 107 -13.78 16.73 8.08
N GLN A 108 -13.03 17.75 8.50
CA GLN A 108 -13.49 19.12 8.60
C GLN A 108 -12.32 20.10 8.46
N PRO A 109 -12.56 21.37 8.10
CA PRO A 109 -11.49 22.34 7.86
C PRO A 109 -10.53 22.55 9.04
N SER A 110 -11.00 22.43 10.28
CA SER A 110 -10.15 22.54 11.47
C SER A 110 -9.09 21.44 11.57
N ALA A 111 -9.32 20.27 10.98
CA ALA A 111 -8.37 19.15 10.99
C ALA A 111 -7.10 19.46 10.18
N TYR A 112 -7.16 20.35 9.18
CA TYR A 112 -5.97 20.77 8.43
C TYR A 112 -4.90 21.39 9.32
N ARG A 113 -5.30 22.15 10.36
CA ARG A 113 -4.36 22.77 11.29
C ARG A 113 -3.62 21.76 12.14
N LEU A 114 -4.27 20.64 12.46
CA LEU A 114 -3.65 19.54 13.21
C LEU A 114 -2.69 18.77 12.29
N SER A 115 -3.11 18.48 11.06
CA SER A 115 -2.27 17.82 10.06
C SER A 115 -0.99 18.62 9.78
N ALA A 116 -1.09 19.93 9.54
CA ALA A 116 0.07 20.81 9.31
C ALA A 116 1.05 20.90 10.48
N LYS A 117 0.66 20.47 11.70
CA LYS A 117 1.54 20.44 12.86
C LYS A 117 2.16 19.05 13.09
N ALA A 118 1.60 18.00 12.49
CA ALA A 118 2.09 16.64 12.60
C ALA A 118 3.24 16.38 11.61
N PHE A 119 3.14 16.94 10.44
CA PHE A 119 4.07 16.80 9.31
C PHE A 119 4.72 18.15 8.96
#